data_7a399fb44e2ebbaebab1a80eaa31d272
#
_entry.id   7a399fb44e2ebbaebab1a80eaa31d272
#
_cell.length_a   1.000
_cell.length_b   1.000
_cell.length_c   1.000
_cell.angle_alpha   90.00
_cell.angle_beta   90.00
_cell.angle_gamma   90.00
#
_symmetry.space_group_name_H-M   'P 1'
#
loop_
_entity.id
_entity.type
_entity.pdbx_description
1 polymer ?
#
loop_
_entity_poly.entity_id
_entity_poly.type
_entity_poly.pdbx_seq_one_letter_code
_entity_poly.pdbx_strand_id
1 'polypeptide(L)'
;MQARCLQYGIQQNAERCIMSKENIKNLFGLLNKTDILTFVYLLINILYVLIGYKRVDHPQTLLITLFSILVAMFVIAFYDRQLSIKPKRLVYRLTHFVHLWYAPIMYGYFFEATSRVNRVIFKDFLDHIFQKWDFLIFGYQPAMHWGTVWDWYWLQELLHFSYFAYYLMIFGVPFYIYFRKKEEIFKRLVFNITFVFYCCYLIYMILPVIGGRALEGAFDLTIEYRYGIFTHIMAFIYRSTPHLGGAFPSSHVAIALTICLISMRYYKYLPYVLFPITFLLAVSTVYCHYHYFVDTIAGVFCGLIFFYFSEKLYNRVKIVDKKCVKK
;
A
#
# COMPACT_ATOMS: atom_id res chain seq x y z
N MET A 1 -16.07 -31.80 49.92
CA MET A 1 -16.95 -31.16 48.92
C MET A 1 -16.25 -30.00 48.17
N GLN A 2 -15.53 -29.12 48.85
CA GLN A 2 -14.83 -27.97 48.23
C GLN A 2 -13.77 -28.34 47.18
N ALA A 3 -13.00 -29.41 47.39
CA ALA A 3 -11.96 -29.82 46.43
C ALA A 3 -12.51 -30.28 45.08
N ARG A 4 -13.70 -30.89 45.02
CA ARG A 4 -14.37 -31.29 43.77
C ARG A 4 -14.92 -30.08 42.98
N CYS A 5 -15.40 -29.03 43.67
CA CYS A 5 -15.88 -27.80 43.00
C CYS A 5 -14.73 -27.01 42.37
N LEU A 6 -13.57 -26.97 43.02
CA LEU A 6 -12.36 -26.32 42.46
C LEU A 6 -11.84 -27.08 41.24
N GLN A 7 -11.84 -28.42 41.27
CA GLN A 7 -11.41 -29.24 40.14
C GLN A 7 -12.34 -29.12 38.93
N TYR A 8 -13.67 -29.04 39.14
CA TYR A 8 -14.66 -28.80 38.11
C TYR A 8 -14.55 -27.41 37.48
N GLY A 9 -14.29 -26.36 38.27
CA GLY A 9 -14.08 -25.00 37.79
C GLY A 9 -12.80 -24.86 36.94
N ILE A 10 -11.72 -25.54 37.33
CA ILE A 10 -10.45 -25.56 36.55
C ILE A 10 -10.65 -26.31 35.24
N GLN A 11 -11.39 -27.42 35.24
CA GLN A 11 -11.65 -28.22 34.04
C GLN A 11 -12.54 -27.46 33.06
N GLN A 12 -13.62 -26.80 33.49
CA GLN A 12 -14.46 -25.94 32.65
C GLN A 12 -13.70 -24.76 32.08
N ASN A 13 -12.81 -24.11 32.85
CA ASN A 13 -11.98 -23.02 32.37
C ASN A 13 -10.92 -23.49 31.33
N ALA A 14 -10.36 -24.69 31.53
CA ALA A 14 -9.46 -25.30 30.58
C ALA A 14 -10.18 -25.67 29.27
N GLU A 15 -11.38 -26.25 29.31
CA GLU A 15 -12.18 -26.57 28.15
C GLU A 15 -12.63 -25.31 27.40
N ARG A 16 -13.06 -24.24 28.10
CA ARG A 16 -13.36 -22.95 27.48
C ARG A 16 -12.12 -22.31 26.85
N CYS A 17 -10.94 -22.43 27.45
CA CYS A 17 -9.69 -21.93 26.92
C CYS A 17 -9.25 -22.72 25.67
N ILE A 18 -9.44 -24.04 25.64
CA ILE A 18 -9.14 -24.92 24.49
C ILE A 18 -10.11 -24.63 23.36
N MET A 19 -11.43 -24.56 23.64
CA MET A 19 -12.45 -24.18 22.64
C MET A 19 -12.18 -22.77 22.05
N SER A 20 -11.78 -21.82 22.90
CA SER A 20 -11.40 -20.46 22.46
C SER A 20 -10.19 -20.48 21.52
N LYS A 21 -9.13 -21.24 21.85
CA LYS A 21 -7.93 -21.39 20.99
C LYS A 21 -8.24 -22.06 19.66
N GLU A 22 -9.11 -23.06 19.65
CA GLU A 22 -9.52 -23.78 18.44
C GLU A 22 -10.39 -22.90 17.54
N ASN A 23 -11.29 -22.12 18.10
CA ASN A 23 -12.11 -21.16 17.38
C ASN A 23 -11.25 -20.04 16.77
N ILE A 24 -10.27 -19.51 17.50
CA ILE A 24 -9.31 -18.52 16.99
C ILE A 24 -8.49 -19.13 15.85
N LYS A 25 -7.95 -20.35 16.01
CA LYS A 25 -7.19 -21.03 14.95
C LYS A 25 -8.03 -21.27 13.71
N ASN A 26 -9.31 -21.63 13.89
CA ASN A 26 -10.25 -21.81 12.78
C ASN A 26 -10.55 -20.48 12.08
N LEU A 27 -10.71 -19.38 12.81
CA LEU A 27 -10.95 -18.05 12.27
C LEU A 27 -9.76 -17.57 11.42
N PHE A 28 -8.53 -17.66 11.95
CA PHE A 28 -7.33 -17.31 11.20
C PHE A 28 -7.06 -18.27 10.04
N GLY A 29 -7.51 -19.52 10.10
CA GLY A 29 -7.47 -20.48 9.01
C GLY A 29 -8.35 -20.11 7.80
N LEU A 30 -9.23 -19.09 7.92
CA LEU A 30 -10.00 -18.55 6.80
C LEU A 30 -9.17 -17.59 5.95
N LEU A 31 -8.22 -16.90 6.57
CA LEU A 31 -7.49 -15.77 5.99
C LEU A 31 -6.39 -16.23 5.04
N ASN A 32 -6.22 -15.52 3.94
CA ASN A 32 -5.05 -15.63 3.09
C ASN A 32 -3.90 -14.76 3.65
N LYS A 33 -2.71 -14.81 3.03
CA LYS A 33 -1.53 -14.07 3.52
C LYS A 33 -1.72 -12.56 3.49
N THR A 34 -2.41 -12.04 2.48
CA THR A 34 -2.72 -10.61 2.35
C THR A 34 -3.72 -10.17 3.42
N ASP A 35 -4.69 -11.02 3.77
CA ASP A 35 -5.65 -10.73 4.85
C ASP A 35 -4.95 -10.60 6.20
N ILE A 36 -4.02 -11.52 6.52
CA ILE A 36 -3.24 -11.46 7.76
C ILE A 36 -2.44 -10.16 7.83
N LEU A 37 -1.82 -9.77 6.71
CA LEU A 37 -1.07 -8.53 6.62
C LEU A 37 -1.98 -7.31 6.83
N THR A 38 -3.14 -7.29 6.15
CA THR A 38 -4.14 -6.21 6.28
C THR A 38 -4.71 -6.14 7.69
N PHE A 39 -4.98 -7.30 8.32
CA PHE A 39 -5.41 -7.36 9.71
C PHE A 39 -4.41 -6.67 10.65
N VAL A 40 -3.13 -7.01 10.54
CA VAL A 40 -2.07 -6.40 11.37
C VAL A 40 -1.99 -4.89 11.11
N TYR A 41 -2.03 -4.47 9.84
CA TYR A 41 -2.02 -3.05 9.47
C TYR A 41 -3.21 -2.29 10.06
N LEU A 42 -4.42 -2.83 9.97
CA LEU A 42 -5.63 -2.23 10.55
C LEU A 42 -5.53 -2.12 12.08
N LEU A 43 -5.02 -3.14 12.77
CA LEU A 43 -4.81 -3.07 14.21
C LEU A 43 -3.84 -1.97 14.61
N ILE A 44 -2.71 -1.85 13.89
CA ILE A 44 -1.73 -0.77 14.14
C ILE A 44 -2.39 0.59 13.95
N ASN A 45 -3.17 0.77 12.87
CA ASN A 45 -3.88 2.03 12.60
C ASN A 45 -4.91 2.34 13.70
N ILE A 46 -5.73 1.37 14.10
CA ILE A 46 -6.72 1.56 15.17
C ILE A 46 -6.02 1.99 16.47
N LEU A 47 -4.95 1.31 16.86
CA LEU A 47 -4.17 1.66 18.05
C LEU A 47 -3.56 3.06 17.93
N TYR A 48 -3.02 3.41 16.78
CA TYR A 48 -2.42 4.72 16.52
C TYR A 48 -3.47 5.85 16.61
N VAL A 49 -4.67 5.64 16.04
CA VAL A 49 -5.78 6.59 16.15
C VAL A 49 -6.26 6.73 17.61
N LEU A 50 -6.34 5.64 18.36
CA LEU A 50 -6.74 5.69 19.77
C LEU A 50 -5.72 6.46 20.63
N ILE A 51 -4.41 6.25 20.40
CA ILE A 51 -3.35 6.97 21.10
C ILE A 51 -3.37 8.46 20.72
N GLY A 52 -3.51 8.75 19.42
CA GLY A 52 -3.51 10.10 18.86
C GLY A 52 -4.86 10.79 18.84
N TYR A 53 -5.90 10.25 19.47
CA TYR A 53 -7.32 10.60 19.29
C TYR A 53 -7.61 12.12 19.24
N LYS A 54 -6.97 12.90 20.08
CA LYS A 54 -7.15 14.37 20.16
C LYS A 54 -6.48 15.14 19.00
N ARG A 55 -5.61 14.49 18.24
CA ARG A 55 -4.82 15.09 17.14
C ARG A 55 -5.21 14.54 15.78
N VAL A 56 -6.12 13.58 15.73
CA VAL A 56 -6.61 12.95 14.48
C VAL A 56 -7.82 13.71 13.99
N ASP A 57 -7.89 13.97 12.70
CA ASP A 57 -9.05 14.60 12.06
C ASP A 57 -10.20 13.58 11.96
N HIS A 58 -11.33 13.90 12.59
CA HIS A 58 -12.53 13.05 12.65
C HIS A 58 -12.25 11.60 13.10
N PRO A 59 -11.66 11.37 14.30
CA PRO A 59 -11.18 10.07 14.74
C PRO A 59 -12.29 9.02 14.84
N GLN A 60 -13.52 9.41 15.22
CA GLN A 60 -14.67 8.50 15.31
C GLN A 60 -15.01 7.90 13.95
N THR A 61 -15.14 8.73 12.92
CA THR A 61 -15.43 8.29 11.56
C THR A 61 -14.34 7.36 11.05
N LEU A 62 -13.07 7.71 11.30
CA LEU A 62 -11.93 6.89 10.89
C LEU A 62 -11.95 5.52 11.59
N LEU A 63 -12.17 5.47 12.91
CA LEU A 63 -12.27 4.22 13.67
C LEU A 63 -13.42 3.34 13.19
N ILE A 64 -14.61 3.93 12.96
CA ILE A 64 -15.75 3.19 12.42
C ILE A 64 -15.42 2.58 11.06
N THR A 65 -14.78 3.36 10.18
CA THR A 65 -14.42 2.86 8.84
C THR A 65 -13.36 1.76 8.91
N LEU A 66 -12.29 1.93 9.71
CA LEU A 66 -11.26 0.90 9.88
C LEU A 66 -11.85 -0.40 10.44
N PHE A 67 -12.76 -0.29 11.42
CA PHE A 67 -13.43 -1.44 11.99
C PHE A 67 -14.40 -2.10 10.98
N SER A 68 -15.11 -1.31 10.18
CA SER A 68 -15.99 -1.81 9.12
C SER A 68 -15.21 -2.57 8.04
N ILE A 69 -14.02 -2.06 7.65
CA ILE A 69 -13.13 -2.76 6.71
C ILE A 69 -12.65 -4.08 7.31
N LEU A 70 -12.28 -4.09 8.59
CA LEU A 70 -11.88 -5.30 9.30
C LEU A 70 -12.98 -6.36 9.30
N VAL A 71 -14.20 -5.98 9.63
CA VAL A 71 -15.36 -6.89 9.62
C VAL A 71 -15.65 -7.38 8.19
N ALA A 72 -15.68 -6.48 7.20
CA ALA A 72 -15.91 -6.83 5.81
C ALA A 72 -14.88 -7.83 5.27
N MET A 73 -13.60 -7.66 5.63
CA MET A 73 -12.53 -8.59 5.27
C MET A 73 -12.81 -10.01 5.79
N PHE A 74 -13.19 -10.16 7.07
CA PHE A 74 -13.53 -11.47 7.64
C PHE A 74 -14.78 -12.07 7.00
N VAL A 75 -15.81 -11.26 6.74
CA VAL A 75 -17.04 -11.71 6.07
C VAL A 75 -16.75 -12.23 4.67
N ILE A 76 -15.97 -11.49 3.88
CA ILE A 76 -15.59 -11.88 2.51
C ILE A 76 -14.76 -13.17 2.54
N ALA A 77 -13.77 -13.28 3.43
CA ALA A 77 -12.94 -14.48 3.58
C ALA A 77 -13.77 -15.69 3.98
N PHE A 78 -14.73 -15.53 4.89
CA PHE A 78 -15.66 -16.58 5.31
C PHE A 78 -16.50 -17.07 4.13
N TYR A 79 -17.16 -16.17 3.40
CA TYR A 79 -17.99 -16.56 2.25
C TYR A 79 -17.18 -17.14 1.10
N ASP A 80 -15.99 -16.64 0.80
CA ASP A 80 -15.09 -17.23 -0.20
C ASP A 80 -14.78 -18.69 0.13
N ARG A 81 -14.52 -18.99 1.40
CA ARG A 81 -14.26 -20.35 1.85
C ARG A 81 -15.52 -21.24 1.78
N GLN A 82 -16.66 -20.75 2.25
CA GLN A 82 -17.91 -21.53 2.23
C GLN A 82 -18.36 -21.85 0.80
N LEU A 83 -18.26 -20.88 -0.08
CA LEU A 83 -18.69 -21.04 -1.48
C LEU A 83 -17.67 -21.84 -2.33
N SER A 84 -16.44 -22.03 -1.88
CA SER A 84 -15.39 -22.77 -2.59
C SER A 84 -15.75 -24.26 -2.85
N ILE A 85 -16.73 -24.80 -2.13
CA ILE A 85 -17.28 -26.16 -2.33
C ILE A 85 -17.93 -26.30 -3.73
N LYS A 86 -18.48 -25.20 -4.27
CA LYS A 86 -19.14 -25.16 -5.59
C LYS A 86 -18.48 -24.09 -6.49
N PRO A 87 -17.24 -24.32 -6.97
CA PRO A 87 -16.43 -23.28 -7.61
C PRO A 87 -16.95 -22.80 -8.97
N LYS A 88 -17.85 -23.55 -9.62
CA LYS A 88 -18.44 -23.14 -10.91
C LYS A 88 -19.56 -22.10 -10.78
N ARG A 89 -20.13 -21.89 -9.58
CA ARG A 89 -21.18 -20.89 -9.38
C ARG A 89 -20.66 -19.49 -9.56
N LEU A 90 -21.44 -18.62 -10.21
CA LEU A 90 -21.12 -17.22 -10.43
C LEU A 90 -20.85 -16.50 -9.10
N VAL A 91 -21.67 -16.75 -8.08
CA VAL A 91 -21.53 -16.14 -6.75
C VAL A 91 -20.14 -16.43 -6.14
N TYR A 92 -19.66 -17.69 -6.21
CA TYR A 92 -18.30 -18.00 -5.77
C TYR A 92 -17.24 -17.22 -6.55
N ARG A 93 -17.36 -17.17 -7.87
CA ARG A 93 -16.37 -16.47 -8.72
C ARG A 93 -16.30 -14.98 -8.40
N LEU A 94 -17.45 -14.34 -8.15
CA LEU A 94 -17.52 -12.93 -7.75
C LEU A 94 -16.95 -12.70 -6.35
N THR A 95 -17.35 -13.54 -5.37
CA THR A 95 -16.83 -13.44 -4.00
C THR A 95 -15.31 -13.64 -3.97
N HIS A 96 -14.83 -14.65 -4.70
CA HIS A 96 -13.39 -14.93 -4.82
C HIS A 96 -12.62 -13.79 -5.49
N PHE A 97 -13.18 -13.21 -6.55
CA PHE A 97 -12.60 -12.03 -7.19
C PHE A 97 -12.51 -10.87 -6.20
N VAL A 98 -13.59 -10.53 -5.51
CA VAL A 98 -13.62 -9.46 -4.51
C VAL A 98 -12.61 -9.74 -3.40
N HIS A 99 -12.53 -10.98 -2.90
CA HIS A 99 -11.58 -11.39 -1.87
C HIS A 99 -10.11 -11.25 -2.30
N LEU A 100 -9.80 -11.49 -3.56
CA LEU A 100 -8.44 -11.32 -4.09
C LEU A 100 -8.09 -9.86 -4.38
N TRP A 101 -9.09 -9.03 -4.72
CA TRP A 101 -8.89 -7.67 -5.20
C TRP A 101 -9.18 -6.58 -4.18
N TYR A 102 -9.76 -6.89 -3.01
CA TYR A 102 -10.11 -5.85 -2.04
C TYR A 102 -8.90 -5.03 -1.59
N ALA A 103 -7.74 -5.66 -1.35
CA ALA A 103 -6.55 -4.94 -0.91
C ALA A 103 -6.03 -3.95 -1.98
N PRO A 104 -5.85 -4.33 -3.26
CA PRO A 104 -5.60 -3.38 -4.34
C PRO A 104 -6.60 -2.23 -4.43
N ILE A 105 -7.90 -2.50 -4.29
CA ILE A 105 -8.96 -1.48 -4.34
C ILE A 105 -8.82 -0.50 -3.16
N MET A 106 -8.37 -0.97 -2.00
CA MET A 106 -8.25 -0.16 -0.78
C MET A 106 -6.96 0.66 -0.68
N TYR A 107 -5.98 0.49 -1.59
CA TYR A 107 -4.72 1.26 -1.51
C TYR A 107 -4.95 2.77 -1.47
N GLY A 108 -5.82 3.29 -2.35
CA GLY A 108 -6.14 4.72 -2.38
C GLY A 108 -6.78 5.21 -1.08
N TYR A 109 -7.71 4.43 -0.51
CA TYR A 109 -8.34 4.77 0.77
C TYR A 109 -7.31 4.81 1.91
N PHE A 110 -6.45 3.79 2.01
CA PHE A 110 -5.43 3.76 3.06
C PHE A 110 -4.39 4.87 2.90
N PHE A 111 -4.05 5.24 1.67
CA PHE A 111 -3.23 6.41 1.39
C PHE A 111 -3.89 7.68 1.93
N GLU A 112 -5.15 7.95 1.54
CA GLU A 112 -5.88 9.12 1.99
C GLU A 112 -6.03 9.15 3.53
N ALA A 113 -6.29 8.01 4.16
CA ALA A 113 -6.41 7.90 5.61
C ALA A 113 -5.13 8.34 6.35
N THR A 114 -3.94 8.21 5.73
CA THR A 114 -2.69 8.64 6.39
C THR A 114 -2.63 10.15 6.61
N SER A 115 -3.27 10.97 5.75
CA SER A 115 -3.31 12.43 5.91
C SER A 115 -4.02 12.88 7.19
N ARG A 116 -4.98 12.08 7.67
CA ARG A 116 -5.74 12.35 8.90
C ARG A 116 -4.97 12.07 10.17
N VAL A 117 -3.93 11.24 10.09
CA VAL A 117 -3.19 10.73 11.26
C VAL A 117 -1.71 11.14 11.27
N ASN A 118 -1.19 11.68 10.19
CA ASN A 118 0.25 11.96 10.06
C ASN A 118 0.77 13.10 10.94
N ARG A 119 -0.12 13.90 11.55
CA ARG A 119 0.24 14.97 12.48
C ARG A 119 0.08 14.61 13.96
N VAL A 120 -0.02 13.31 14.27
CA VAL A 120 -0.12 12.84 15.65
C VAL A 120 1.19 13.01 16.42
N ILE A 121 2.33 12.71 15.79
CA ILE A 121 3.66 12.84 16.39
C ILE A 121 4.19 14.26 16.19
N PHE A 122 4.31 14.69 14.95
CA PHE A 122 4.74 16.05 14.59
C PHE A 122 3.52 16.90 14.20
N LYS A 123 3.43 18.12 14.75
CA LYS A 123 2.33 19.04 14.42
C LYS A 123 2.49 19.66 13.04
N ASP A 124 3.75 19.94 12.68
CA ASP A 124 4.13 20.60 11.44
C ASP A 124 4.73 19.60 10.46
N PHE A 125 4.69 19.93 9.18
CA PHE A 125 5.36 19.14 8.15
C PHE A 125 6.88 19.31 8.23
N LEU A 126 7.58 18.22 7.90
CA LEU A 126 9.04 18.14 8.04
C LEU A 126 9.80 18.55 6.77
N ASP A 127 9.13 19.18 5.81
CA ASP A 127 9.66 19.52 4.49
C ASP A 127 10.97 20.31 4.54
N HIS A 128 11.14 21.20 5.52
CA HIS A 128 12.35 21.99 5.70
C HIS A 128 13.62 21.11 5.88
N ILE A 129 13.50 19.91 6.45
CA ILE A 129 14.62 18.97 6.61
C ILE A 129 15.01 18.39 5.24
N PHE A 130 14.02 17.97 4.46
CA PHE A 130 14.21 17.33 3.16
C PHE A 130 14.69 18.34 2.11
N GLN A 131 14.17 19.55 2.13
CA GLN A 131 14.67 20.67 1.33
C GLN A 131 16.14 20.96 1.62
N LYS A 132 16.53 20.94 2.91
CA LYS A 132 17.93 21.13 3.29
C LYS A 132 18.82 20.01 2.78
N TRP A 133 18.37 18.75 2.80
CA TRP A 133 19.15 17.63 2.27
C TRP A 133 19.32 17.73 0.76
N ASP A 134 18.26 18.03 0.01
CA ASP A 134 18.37 18.25 -1.44
C ASP A 134 19.34 19.40 -1.75
N PHE A 135 19.23 20.52 -1.00
CA PHE A 135 20.12 21.66 -1.18
C PHE A 135 21.59 21.32 -0.86
N LEU A 136 21.86 20.51 0.17
CA LEU A 136 23.22 20.09 0.50
C LEU A 136 23.84 19.19 -0.59
N ILE A 137 23.03 18.43 -1.30
CA ILE A 137 23.50 17.53 -2.38
C ILE A 137 23.75 18.32 -3.67
N PHE A 138 22.85 19.22 -4.05
CA PHE A 138 22.83 19.86 -5.36
C PHE A 138 23.23 21.36 -5.36
N GLY A 139 23.19 22.02 -4.22
CA GLY A 139 23.31 23.49 -4.13
C GLY A 139 22.06 24.24 -4.57
N TYR A 140 20.99 23.54 -4.97
CA TYR A 140 19.69 24.06 -5.37
C TYR A 140 18.58 23.04 -5.08
N GLN A 141 17.32 23.41 -5.35
CA GLN A 141 16.18 22.47 -5.22
C GLN A 141 15.93 21.75 -6.57
N PRO A 142 16.27 20.45 -6.70
CA PRO A 142 16.10 19.73 -7.97
C PRO A 142 14.66 19.75 -8.47
N ALA A 143 13.70 19.59 -7.57
CA ALA A 143 12.28 19.60 -7.89
C ALA A 143 11.81 20.92 -8.55
N MET A 144 12.45 22.04 -8.29
CA MET A 144 12.14 23.30 -8.97
C MET A 144 13.00 23.52 -10.21
N HIS A 145 14.28 23.15 -10.12
CA HIS A 145 15.26 23.49 -11.15
C HIS A 145 15.12 22.64 -12.41
N TRP A 146 14.88 21.34 -12.27
CA TRP A 146 14.87 20.43 -13.43
C TRP A 146 13.72 20.72 -14.40
N GLY A 147 12.51 20.95 -13.86
CA GLY A 147 11.34 21.25 -14.68
C GLY A 147 11.41 22.62 -15.39
N THR A 148 12.18 23.59 -14.82
CA THR A 148 12.34 24.91 -15.42
C THR A 148 13.48 24.97 -16.43
N VAL A 149 14.58 24.24 -16.20
CA VAL A 149 15.76 24.24 -17.11
C VAL A 149 15.54 23.35 -18.31
N TRP A 150 14.88 22.21 -18.14
CA TRP A 150 14.61 21.24 -19.20
C TRP A 150 13.14 21.26 -19.62
N ASP A 151 12.61 22.44 -19.84
CA ASP A 151 11.20 22.69 -20.19
C ASP A 151 10.92 22.38 -21.67
N TRP A 152 11.16 21.14 -22.08
CA TRP A 152 10.87 20.65 -23.43
C TRP A 152 9.55 19.90 -23.46
N TYR A 153 8.67 20.21 -24.41
CA TYR A 153 7.38 19.57 -24.59
C TYR A 153 7.45 18.03 -24.50
N TRP A 154 8.36 17.42 -25.26
CA TRP A 154 8.50 15.96 -25.28
C TRP A 154 8.94 15.37 -23.95
N LEU A 155 9.82 16.06 -23.25
CA LEU A 155 10.30 15.60 -21.94
C LEU A 155 9.21 15.73 -20.89
N GLN A 156 8.46 16.82 -20.91
CA GLN A 156 7.29 17.02 -20.03
C GLN A 156 6.27 15.89 -20.22
N GLU A 157 5.86 15.62 -21.47
CA GLU A 157 4.89 14.55 -21.75
C GLU A 157 5.44 13.16 -21.41
N LEU A 158 6.69 12.85 -21.71
CA LEU A 158 7.32 11.57 -21.39
C LEU A 158 7.38 11.34 -19.88
N LEU A 159 7.77 12.34 -19.09
CA LEU A 159 7.91 12.18 -17.65
C LEU A 159 6.55 12.15 -16.96
N HIS A 160 5.57 12.96 -17.41
CA HIS A 160 4.20 12.86 -16.88
C HIS A 160 3.53 11.53 -17.29
N PHE A 161 3.76 11.03 -18.52
CA PHE A 161 3.36 9.68 -18.90
C PHE A 161 4.00 8.63 -17.98
N SER A 162 5.29 8.74 -17.71
CA SER A 162 6.01 7.78 -16.87
C SER A 162 5.46 7.75 -15.44
N TYR A 163 5.09 8.92 -14.90
CA TYR A 163 4.39 8.99 -13.62
C TYR A 163 2.99 8.37 -13.69
N PHE A 164 2.23 8.69 -14.74
CA PHE A 164 0.91 8.09 -14.97
C PHE A 164 0.98 6.57 -15.14
N ALA A 165 2.04 6.06 -15.78
CA ALA A 165 2.27 4.63 -15.98
C ALA A 165 2.33 3.83 -14.68
N TYR A 166 2.64 4.46 -13.54
CA TYR A 166 2.53 3.85 -12.23
C TYR A 166 1.12 3.29 -11.97
N TYR A 167 0.06 4.03 -12.29
CA TYR A 167 -1.31 3.55 -12.12
C TYR A 167 -1.62 2.36 -13.03
N LEU A 168 -1.04 2.35 -14.23
CA LEU A 168 -1.13 1.21 -15.14
C LEU A 168 -0.36 -0.01 -14.60
N MET A 169 0.78 0.21 -13.97
CA MET A 169 1.57 -0.87 -13.38
C MET A 169 0.87 -1.51 -12.18
N ILE A 170 0.34 -0.70 -11.25
CA ILE A 170 -0.23 -1.19 -9.99
C ILE A 170 -1.53 -1.99 -10.17
N PHE A 171 -2.30 -1.69 -11.21
CA PHE A 171 -3.52 -2.43 -11.54
C PHE A 171 -3.35 -3.33 -12.76
N GLY A 172 -2.69 -2.86 -13.81
CA GLY A 172 -2.56 -3.58 -15.08
C GLY A 172 -1.71 -4.85 -14.97
N VAL A 173 -0.59 -4.82 -14.25
CA VAL A 173 0.25 -6.02 -14.09
C VAL A 173 -0.47 -7.11 -13.27
N PRO A 174 -1.07 -6.83 -12.10
CA PRO A 174 -1.89 -7.81 -11.40
C PRO A 174 -3.07 -8.30 -12.24
N PHE A 175 -3.75 -7.40 -12.97
CA PHE A 175 -4.86 -7.74 -13.85
C PHE A 175 -4.44 -8.72 -14.95
N TYR A 176 -3.35 -8.42 -15.65
CA TYR A 176 -2.77 -9.31 -16.64
C TYR A 176 -2.48 -10.71 -16.07
N ILE A 177 -1.84 -10.77 -14.90
CA ILE A 177 -1.48 -12.05 -14.26
C ILE A 177 -2.74 -12.82 -13.84
N TYR A 178 -3.75 -12.13 -13.29
CA TYR A 178 -5.01 -12.74 -12.88
C TYR A 178 -5.75 -13.38 -14.05
N PHE A 179 -5.89 -12.67 -15.17
CA PHE A 179 -6.57 -13.20 -16.35
C PHE A 179 -5.78 -14.31 -17.07
N ARG A 180 -4.48 -14.37 -16.89
CA ARG A 180 -3.65 -15.52 -17.31
C ARG A 180 -3.84 -16.74 -16.40
N LYS A 181 -4.77 -16.69 -15.45
CA LYS A 181 -5.09 -17.76 -14.48
C LYS A 181 -3.89 -18.21 -13.64
N LYS A 182 -2.93 -17.30 -13.38
CA LYS A 182 -1.76 -17.55 -12.54
C LYS A 182 -2.00 -17.03 -11.12
N GLU A 183 -3.02 -17.57 -10.45
CA GLU A 183 -3.51 -17.08 -9.16
C GLU A 183 -2.42 -17.02 -8.07
N GLU A 184 -1.53 -18.00 -8.01
CA GLU A 184 -0.46 -17.98 -7.00
C GLU A 184 0.56 -16.87 -7.24
N ILE A 185 0.87 -16.58 -8.51
CA ILE A 185 1.74 -15.43 -8.86
C ILE A 185 1.02 -14.12 -8.53
N PHE A 186 -0.27 -14.04 -8.83
CA PHE A 186 -1.12 -12.90 -8.50
C PHE A 186 -1.13 -12.65 -6.98
N LYS A 187 -1.43 -13.65 -6.17
CA LYS A 187 -1.43 -13.55 -4.70
C LYS A 187 -0.09 -13.09 -4.15
N ARG A 188 1.01 -13.63 -4.71
CA ARG A 188 2.36 -13.23 -4.30
C ARG A 188 2.66 -11.79 -4.69
N LEU A 189 2.30 -11.37 -5.90
CA LEU A 189 2.46 -9.99 -6.35
C LEU A 189 1.66 -9.02 -5.47
N VAL A 190 0.37 -9.29 -5.26
CA VAL A 190 -0.50 -8.45 -4.42
C VAL A 190 0.02 -8.39 -2.99
N PHE A 191 0.45 -9.50 -2.41
CA PHE A 191 1.04 -9.51 -1.07
C PHE A 191 2.28 -8.61 -0.97
N ASN A 192 3.21 -8.70 -1.94
CA ASN A 192 4.42 -7.87 -1.95
C ASN A 192 4.09 -6.38 -2.09
N ILE A 193 3.21 -6.02 -3.02
CA ILE A 193 2.74 -4.64 -3.20
C ILE A 193 2.09 -4.13 -1.91
N THR A 194 1.18 -4.91 -1.32
CA THR A 194 0.48 -4.54 -0.08
C THR A 194 1.45 -4.33 1.08
N PHE A 195 2.43 -5.21 1.24
CA PHE A 195 3.45 -5.09 2.29
C PHE A 195 4.25 -3.79 2.14
N VAL A 196 4.75 -3.50 0.93
CA VAL A 196 5.52 -2.29 0.67
C VAL A 196 4.69 -1.03 0.89
N PHE A 197 3.42 -1.02 0.44
CA PHE A 197 2.50 0.08 0.71
C PHE A 197 2.30 0.32 2.20
N TYR A 198 1.96 -0.73 2.94
CA TYR A 198 1.69 -0.57 4.37
C TYR A 198 2.93 -0.09 5.13
N CYS A 199 4.13 -0.55 4.76
CA CYS A 199 5.36 -0.02 5.33
C CYS A 199 5.55 1.47 5.01
N CYS A 200 5.33 1.90 3.76
CA CYS A 200 5.39 3.31 3.39
C CYS A 200 4.34 4.14 4.14
N TYR A 201 3.10 3.65 4.24
CA TYR A 201 2.02 4.35 4.93
C TYR A 201 2.28 4.51 6.43
N LEU A 202 2.86 3.50 7.08
CA LEU A 202 3.30 3.62 8.47
C LEU A 202 4.39 4.67 8.64
N ILE A 203 5.29 4.82 7.66
CA ILE A 203 6.29 5.89 7.69
C ILE A 203 5.62 7.26 7.49
N TYR A 204 4.63 7.40 6.59
CA TYR A 204 3.88 8.65 6.40
C TYR A 204 3.14 9.11 7.67
N MET A 205 2.63 8.15 8.46
CA MET A 205 2.00 8.46 9.74
C MET A 205 2.98 9.05 10.76
N ILE A 206 4.27 8.72 10.64
CA ILE A 206 5.33 9.15 11.57
C ILE A 206 6.06 10.37 11.05
N LEU A 207 6.36 10.43 9.75
CA LEU A 207 7.15 11.47 9.09
C LEU A 207 6.31 12.20 8.03
N PRO A 208 5.57 13.24 8.40
CA PRO A 208 4.72 13.98 7.48
C PRO A 208 5.56 14.89 6.57
N VAL A 209 5.70 14.53 5.29
CA VAL A 209 6.43 15.28 4.26
C VAL A 209 5.52 15.50 3.06
N ILE A 210 5.31 16.73 2.64
CA ILE A 210 4.46 17.11 1.50
C ILE A 210 5.16 16.77 0.17
N GLY A 211 6.47 16.95 0.12
CA GLY A 211 7.30 16.74 -1.05
C GLY A 211 7.53 18.01 -1.87
N GLY A 212 8.00 17.84 -3.12
CA GLY A 212 8.43 18.94 -3.98
C GLY A 212 7.38 20.05 -4.14
N ARG A 213 6.10 19.72 -4.10
CA ARG A 213 5.00 20.72 -4.19
C ARG A 213 4.88 21.65 -2.98
N ALA A 214 5.61 21.41 -1.89
CA ALA A 214 5.70 22.34 -0.77
C ALA A 214 6.66 23.53 -1.05
N LEU A 215 7.45 23.43 -2.11
CA LEU A 215 8.29 24.54 -2.56
C LEU A 215 7.42 25.66 -3.12
N GLU A 216 7.84 26.90 -2.87
CA GLU A 216 7.10 28.09 -3.33
C GLU A 216 6.95 28.07 -4.87
N GLY A 217 5.73 28.26 -5.36
CA GLY A 217 5.39 28.22 -6.77
C GLY A 217 5.32 26.82 -7.41
N ALA A 218 5.80 25.77 -6.75
CA ALA A 218 5.80 24.41 -7.34
C ALA A 218 4.41 23.86 -7.58
N PHE A 219 3.45 24.16 -6.70
CA PHE A 219 2.07 23.72 -6.84
C PHE A 219 1.42 24.31 -8.10
N ASP A 220 1.60 25.60 -8.32
CA ASP A 220 1.05 26.31 -9.49
C ASP A 220 1.66 25.78 -10.79
N LEU A 221 2.98 25.55 -10.80
CA LEU A 221 3.65 24.91 -11.94
C LEU A 221 3.08 23.50 -12.23
N THR A 222 2.75 22.73 -11.19
CA THR A 222 2.20 21.39 -11.32
C THR A 222 0.80 21.38 -11.92
N ILE A 223 0.00 22.41 -11.71
CA ILE A 223 -1.42 22.47 -12.14
C ILE A 223 -1.66 23.33 -13.36
N GLU A 224 -0.75 24.21 -13.72
CA GLU A 224 -0.86 25.16 -14.85
C GLU A 224 -0.26 24.63 -16.16
N TYR A 225 -0.12 23.32 -16.30
CA TYR A 225 0.50 22.75 -17.49
C TYR A 225 -0.23 23.11 -18.79
N ARG A 226 0.53 23.58 -19.75
CA ARG A 226 0.08 24.03 -21.07
C ARG A 226 0.48 23.06 -22.20
N TYR A 227 0.99 21.86 -21.80
CA TYR A 227 1.56 20.91 -22.78
C TYR A 227 0.51 19.93 -23.31
N GLY A 228 0.81 18.64 -23.33
CA GLY A 228 -0.01 17.66 -23.98
C GLY A 228 -0.96 16.88 -23.06
N ILE A 229 -1.27 15.64 -23.43
CA ILE A 229 -2.31 14.82 -22.80
C ILE A 229 -1.93 14.43 -21.37
N PHE A 230 -0.69 13.98 -21.14
CA PHE A 230 -0.31 13.43 -19.83
C PHE A 230 -0.08 14.51 -18.79
N THR A 231 0.41 15.67 -19.18
CA THR A 231 0.48 16.83 -18.29
C THR A 231 -0.92 17.22 -17.79
N HIS A 232 -1.92 17.27 -18.69
CA HIS A 232 -3.31 17.58 -18.30
C HIS A 232 -3.94 16.51 -17.43
N ILE A 233 -3.72 15.21 -17.73
CA ILE A 233 -4.21 14.10 -16.89
C ILE A 233 -3.62 14.20 -15.48
N MET A 234 -2.32 14.44 -15.37
CA MET A 234 -1.66 14.52 -14.06
C MET A 234 -2.08 15.77 -13.29
N ALA A 235 -2.23 16.91 -13.95
CA ALA A 235 -2.77 18.12 -13.34
C ALA A 235 -4.19 17.90 -12.79
N PHE A 236 -5.06 17.20 -13.52
CA PHE A 236 -6.39 16.82 -13.06
C PHE A 236 -6.34 15.93 -11.82
N ILE A 237 -5.51 14.86 -11.83
CA ILE A 237 -5.32 13.95 -10.69
C ILE A 237 -4.86 14.73 -9.46
N TYR A 238 -3.89 15.63 -9.62
CA TYR A 238 -3.34 16.41 -8.53
C TYR A 238 -4.33 17.39 -7.90
N ARG A 239 -5.12 18.08 -8.72
CA ARG A 239 -6.21 18.94 -8.23
C ARG A 239 -7.27 18.18 -7.45
N SER A 240 -7.50 16.91 -7.83
CA SER A 240 -8.52 16.05 -7.24
C SER A 240 -8.05 15.32 -5.98
N THR A 241 -6.76 15.41 -5.63
CA THR A 241 -6.17 14.66 -4.50
C THR A 241 -5.66 15.62 -3.42
N PRO A 242 -6.45 15.90 -2.38
CA PRO A 242 -6.07 16.86 -1.31
C PRO A 242 -5.06 16.30 -0.30
N HIS A 243 -4.55 15.08 -0.49
CA HIS A 243 -3.64 14.43 0.44
C HIS A 243 -2.35 15.23 0.66
N LEU A 244 -1.97 15.43 1.92
CA LEU A 244 -0.73 16.08 2.34
C LEU A 244 0.05 15.18 3.32
N GLY A 245 1.38 15.18 3.19
CA GLY A 245 2.25 14.52 4.17
C GLY A 245 2.60 13.06 3.85
N GLY A 246 2.45 12.61 2.60
CA GLY A 246 2.78 11.26 2.15
C GLY A 246 3.87 11.19 1.08
N ALA A 247 4.91 12.04 1.15
CA ALA A 247 5.97 12.03 0.16
C ALA A 247 7.16 11.15 0.54
N PHE A 248 7.53 11.05 1.81
CA PHE A 248 8.73 10.31 2.21
C PHE A 248 8.42 8.98 2.91
N PRO A 249 8.98 7.87 2.43
CA PRO A 249 9.70 7.65 1.17
C PRO A 249 8.77 7.63 -0.03
N SER A 250 9.26 7.83 -1.26
CA SER A 250 8.43 7.73 -2.46
C SER A 250 7.85 6.32 -2.63
N SER A 251 6.56 6.15 -2.30
CA SER A 251 5.87 4.88 -2.51
C SER A 251 5.70 4.55 -3.99
N HIS A 252 5.60 5.55 -4.86
CA HIS A 252 5.53 5.36 -6.30
C HIS A 252 6.75 4.60 -6.81
N VAL A 253 7.95 5.03 -6.42
CA VAL A 253 9.20 4.37 -6.79
C VAL A 253 9.32 3.00 -6.14
N ALA A 254 9.03 2.89 -4.83
CA ALA A 254 9.13 1.65 -4.09
C ALA A 254 8.23 0.54 -4.67
N ILE A 255 6.98 0.89 -5.02
CA ILE A 255 6.01 -0.05 -5.59
C ILE A 255 6.33 -0.41 -7.04
N ALA A 256 6.69 0.56 -7.89
CA ALA A 256 7.06 0.28 -9.27
C ALA A 256 8.27 -0.67 -9.32
N LEU A 257 9.27 -0.42 -8.47
CA LEU A 257 10.44 -1.30 -8.32
C LEU A 257 10.03 -2.70 -7.83
N THR A 258 9.13 -2.79 -6.85
CA THR A 258 8.59 -4.07 -6.36
C THR A 258 7.91 -4.88 -7.47
N ILE A 259 7.07 -4.23 -8.29
CA ILE A 259 6.40 -4.87 -9.43
C ILE A 259 7.43 -5.34 -10.46
N CYS A 260 8.45 -4.53 -10.73
CA CYS A 260 9.54 -4.89 -11.64
C CYS A 260 10.30 -6.13 -11.14
N LEU A 261 10.74 -6.13 -9.86
CA LEU A 261 11.50 -7.21 -9.25
C LEU A 261 10.73 -8.54 -9.21
N ILE A 262 9.43 -8.51 -8.86
CA ILE A 262 8.62 -9.73 -8.88
C ILE A 262 8.39 -10.22 -10.31
N SER A 263 8.24 -9.31 -11.27
CA SER A 263 8.08 -9.65 -12.70
C SER A 263 9.31 -10.33 -13.27
N MET A 264 10.52 -9.93 -12.87
CA MET A 264 11.78 -10.57 -13.27
C MET A 264 11.84 -12.07 -12.92
N ARG A 265 11.15 -12.46 -11.86
CA ARG A 265 11.15 -13.87 -11.40
C ARG A 265 10.25 -14.78 -12.25
N TYR A 266 9.19 -14.21 -12.86
CA TYR A 266 8.14 -15.02 -13.50
C TYR A 266 7.97 -14.77 -14.98
N TYR A 267 8.53 -13.69 -15.53
CA TYR A 267 8.33 -13.26 -16.92
C TYR A 267 9.65 -12.86 -17.57
N LYS A 268 9.91 -13.42 -18.75
CA LYS A 268 11.15 -13.15 -19.49
C LYS A 268 11.21 -11.74 -20.06
N TYR A 269 10.12 -11.24 -20.64
CA TYR A 269 10.09 -10.00 -21.43
C TYR A 269 9.48 -8.80 -20.69
N LEU A 270 8.55 -9.04 -19.75
CA LEU A 270 7.87 -7.98 -19.02
C LEU A 270 8.82 -7.02 -18.28
N PRO A 271 9.89 -7.49 -17.62
CA PRO A 271 10.84 -6.62 -16.93
C PRO A 271 11.55 -5.62 -17.86
N TYR A 272 11.80 -5.99 -19.11
CA TYR A 272 12.45 -5.08 -20.08
C TYR A 272 11.59 -3.86 -20.44
N VAL A 273 10.28 -3.96 -20.25
CA VAL A 273 9.34 -2.83 -20.40
C VAL A 273 9.19 -2.09 -19.07
N LEU A 274 9.03 -2.83 -17.96
CA LEU A 274 8.76 -2.23 -16.66
C LEU A 274 9.97 -1.47 -16.09
N PHE A 275 11.19 -1.95 -16.32
CA PHE A 275 12.41 -1.35 -15.76
C PHE A 275 12.67 0.07 -16.31
N PRO A 276 12.67 0.32 -17.63
CA PRO A 276 12.78 1.68 -18.15
C PRO A 276 11.67 2.60 -17.64
N ILE A 277 10.42 2.12 -17.59
CA ILE A 277 9.30 2.90 -17.03
C ILE A 277 9.54 3.23 -15.57
N THR A 278 9.99 2.28 -14.76
CA THR A 278 10.30 2.49 -13.33
C THR A 278 11.44 3.51 -13.15
N PHE A 279 12.47 3.47 -14.00
CA PHE A 279 13.54 4.45 -13.98
C PHE A 279 13.05 5.85 -14.33
N LEU A 280 12.31 5.98 -15.43
CA LEU A 280 11.72 7.26 -15.84
C LEU A 280 10.70 7.78 -14.82
N LEU A 281 9.94 6.89 -14.18
CA LEU A 281 9.08 7.22 -13.05
C LEU A 281 9.87 7.83 -11.89
N ALA A 282 11.00 7.23 -11.51
CA ALA A 282 11.83 7.77 -10.44
C ALA A 282 12.34 9.19 -10.76
N VAL A 283 12.76 9.44 -12.00
CA VAL A 283 13.14 10.79 -12.46
C VAL A 283 11.93 11.73 -12.44
N SER A 284 10.78 11.26 -12.94
CA SER A 284 9.56 12.07 -13.04
C SER A 284 9.03 12.54 -11.69
N THR A 285 9.21 11.75 -10.61
CA THR A 285 8.76 12.15 -9.27
C THR A 285 9.39 13.47 -8.82
N VAL A 286 10.65 13.71 -9.17
CA VAL A 286 11.37 14.95 -8.87
C VAL A 286 11.06 16.02 -9.90
N TYR A 287 11.20 15.69 -11.19
CA TYR A 287 11.02 16.61 -12.30
C TYR A 287 9.62 17.26 -12.33
N CYS A 288 8.59 16.48 -12.02
CA CYS A 288 7.20 16.95 -12.01
C CYS A 288 6.77 17.55 -10.65
N HIS A 289 7.69 17.94 -9.79
CA HIS A 289 7.47 18.61 -8.49
C HIS A 289 6.72 17.76 -7.44
N TYR A 290 6.70 16.42 -7.57
CA TYR A 290 5.94 15.57 -6.65
C TYR A 290 6.72 15.19 -5.40
N HIS A 291 8.02 14.98 -5.55
CA HIS A 291 8.92 14.54 -4.47
C HIS A 291 10.19 15.39 -4.43
N TYR A 292 10.83 15.41 -3.28
CA TYR A 292 12.25 15.77 -3.18
C TYR A 292 13.09 14.63 -3.79
N PHE A 293 14.32 14.93 -4.20
CA PHE A 293 15.24 13.90 -4.70
C PHE A 293 15.52 12.84 -3.64
N VAL A 294 15.70 13.25 -2.38
CA VAL A 294 15.94 12.33 -1.25
C VAL A 294 14.76 11.39 -1.00
N ASP A 295 13.51 11.82 -1.26
CA ASP A 295 12.32 10.94 -1.16
C ASP A 295 12.40 9.82 -2.19
N THR A 296 12.83 10.16 -3.40
CA THR A 296 12.99 9.22 -4.53
C THR A 296 14.06 8.18 -4.23
N ILE A 297 15.22 8.62 -3.75
CA ILE A 297 16.30 7.71 -3.34
C ILE A 297 15.87 6.82 -2.18
N ALA A 298 15.23 7.38 -1.17
CA ALA A 298 14.65 6.58 -0.08
C ALA A 298 13.61 5.57 -0.59
N GLY A 299 12.81 5.95 -1.60
CA GLY A 299 11.86 5.07 -2.27
C GLY A 299 12.54 3.85 -2.92
N VAL A 300 13.69 4.03 -3.58
CA VAL A 300 14.48 2.93 -4.13
C VAL A 300 14.95 1.98 -3.02
N PHE A 301 15.57 2.52 -1.96
CA PHE A 301 16.06 1.69 -0.85
C PHE A 301 14.91 0.98 -0.13
N CYS A 302 13.83 1.67 0.18
CA CYS A 302 12.65 1.08 0.79
C CYS A 302 12.03 -0.01 -0.10
N GLY A 303 11.95 0.22 -1.41
CA GLY A 303 11.47 -0.77 -2.37
C GLY A 303 12.30 -2.07 -2.34
N LEU A 304 13.62 -1.97 -2.33
CA LEU A 304 14.52 -3.13 -2.24
C LEU A 304 14.40 -3.86 -0.88
N ILE A 305 14.49 -3.10 0.21
CA ILE A 305 14.48 -3.65 1.58
C ILE A 305 13.12 -4.29 1.88
N PHE A 306 12.04 -3.58 1.62
CA PHE A 306 10.69 -4.08 1.91
C PHE A 306 10.31 -5.24 0.99
N PHE A 307 10.72 -5.23 -0.28
CA PHE A 307 10.56 -6.38 -1.15
C PHE A 307 11.29 -7.62 -0.61
N TYR A 308 12.54 -7.48 -0.15
CA TYR A 308 13.27 -8.59 0.45
C TYR A 308 12.53 -9.16 1.67
N PHE A 309 12.05 -8.30 2.57
CA PHE A 309 11.33 -8.74 3.77
C PHE A 309 9.95 -9.33 3.44
N SER A 310 9.23 -8.77 2.48
CA SER A 310 7.93 -9.29 2.05
C SER A 310 8.06 -10.69 1.45
N GLU A 311 9.06 -10.94 0.62
CA GLU A 311 9.34 -12.26 0.06
C GLU A 311 9.70 -13.29 1.15
N LYS A 312 10.54 -12.89 2.11
CA LYS A 312 10.89 -13.74 3.25
C LYS A 312 9.65 -14.08 4.10
N LEU A 313 8.81 -13.09 4.34
CA LEU A 313 7.56 -13.23 5.09
C LEU A 313 6.56 -14.11 4.33
N TYR A 314 6.37 -13.87 3.02
CA TYR A 314 5.48 -14.66 2.18
C TYR A 314 5.83 -16.16 2.22
N ASN A 315 7.12 -16.48 2.21
CA ASN A 315 7.59 -17.87 2.24
C ASN A 315 7.47 -18.51 3.64
N ARG A 316 7.51 -17.71 4.72
CA ARG A 316 7.41 -18.21 6.12
C ARG A 316 5.97 -18.43 6.58
N VAL A 317 5.03 -17.59 6.16
CA VAL A 317 3.63 -17.71 6.56
C VAL A 317 3.03 -18.97 5.91
N LYS A 318 2.91 -20.02 6.70
CA LYS A 318 2.21 -21.26 6.30
C LYS A 318 0.72 -21.05 6.55
N ILE A 319 -0.09 -21.05 5.49
CA ILE A 319 -1.55 -21.13 5.59
C ILE A 319 -1.91 -22.61 5.68
N VAL A 320 -2.87 -22.94 6.53
CA VAL A 320 -3.42 -24.31 6.61
C VAL A 320 -4.05 -24.63 5.26
N ASP A 321 -3.41 -25.51 4.51
CA ASP A 321 -3.80 -25.84 3.14
C ASP A 321 -5.25 -26.35 3.08
N LYS A 322 -6.00 -25.90 2.08
CA LYS A 322 -7.40 -26.27 1.80
C LYS A 322 -7.65 -27.80 1.62
N LYS A 323 -6.59 -28.62 1.59
CA LYS A 323 -6.68 -30.06 1.31
C LYS A 323 -6.99 -30.94 2.52
N CYS A 324 -6.92 -30.44 3.74
CA CYS A 324 -7.14 -31.26 4.95
C CYS A 324 -8.58 -31.31 5.49
N VAL A 325 -9.58 -30.77 4.78
CA VAL A 325 -11.00 -30.85 5.17
C VAL A 325 -11.78 -31.73 4.18
N LYS A 326 -11.16 -32.82 3.74
CA LYS A 326 -11.88 -33.97 3.17
C LYS A 326 -11.72 -35.15 4.14
N LYS A 327 -12.55 -35.17 5.15
CA LYS A 327 -13.02 -36.42 5.79
C LYS A 327 -14.44 -36.22 6.24
#